data_dffc8d2ac3e32d97ff8bed6ede90955b
#
_entry.id   dffc8d2ac3e32d97ff8bed6ede90955b
#
_cell.length_a   1.000
_cell.length_b   1.000
_cell.length_c   1.000
_cell.angle_alpha   90.00
_cell.angle_beta   90.00
_cell.angle_gamma   90.00
#
_symmetry.space_group_name_H-M   'P 1'
#
loop_
_entity.id
_entity.type
_entity.pdbx_description
1 polymer ?
#
loop_
_entity_poly.entity_id
_entity_poly.type
_entity_poly.pdbx_seq_one_letter_code
_entity_poly.pdbx_strand_id
1 'polypeptide(L)'
;MCTFRKEIVVTAGKVPLAMVRKRDARTGAGTKAPVLLVHGFGQNRYAWHLPARSFSNYLAHAGFDVFNLDLRGHGRSRHLGSHRCRGVDDYVQEDLPAAVEEVQALSGGRSVWLVGHSLGGLVACAAAPQLAGAVAGIVSIGSPYHFSRGSFTLGALTLFFRALATAAPLSSAPSLPLAPVGRAMRLLRGFAESPLYPLPLRGWHAGSLEPHVFEQHVRLAFDRVALAEINDLFAWGRSWEDEHRFGGRQADCVERFEAMDVPLLVIAGSNDDLAPPASVRPGFLRSRTTDKTYRVLPLGHIDLLVGRDAPHLTWSLVDEWLSKRAA
;
A
#
# COMPACT_ATOMS: atom_id res chain seq x y z
N MET A 1 20.31 -23.04 -1.77
CA MET A 1 18.97 -22.84 -2.36
C MET A 1 18.00 -22.44 -1.27
N CYS A 2 17.40 -21.26 -1.38
CA CYS A 2 16.35 -20.84 -0.46
C CYS A 2 15.04 -21.51 -0.83
N THR A 3 14.58 -22.38 0.02
CA THR A 3 13.31 -23.08 -0.18
C THR A 3 12.22 -22.37 0.63
N PHE A 4 11.33 -21.67 -0.07
CA PHE A 4 10.12 -21.14 0.54
C PHE A 4 8.98 -22.15 0.46
N ARG A 5 8.26 -22.33 1.55
CA ARG A 5 6.92 -22.90 1.49
C ARG A 5 5.96 -21.80 1.08
N LYS A 6 5.31 -21.99 -0.07
CA LYS A 6 4.30 -21.04 -0.61
C LYS A 6 2.97 -21.75 -0.66
N GLU A 7 1.93 -21.09 -0.19
CA GLU A 7 0.57 -21.55 -0.34
C GLU A 7 -0.35 -20.41 -0.74
N ILE A 8 -1.42 -20.71 -1.47
CA ILE A 8 -2.48 -19.76 -1.81
C ILE A 8 -3.55 -19.94 -0.74
N VAL A 9 -3.86 -18.85 -0.07
CA VAL A 9 -4.90 -18.75 0.95
C VAL A 9 -6.03 -17.90 0.39
N VAL A 10 -7.26 -18.32 0.64
CA VAL A 10 -8.47 -17.55 0.34
C VAL A 10 -9.23 -17.35 1.65
N THR A 11 -9.64 -16.13 1.93
CA THR A 11 -10.41 -15.81 3.15
C THR A 11 -11.71 -16.60 3.18
N ALA A 12 -12.05 -17.16 4.33
CA ALA A 12 -13.21 -18.04 4.52
C ALA A 12 -14.56 -17.28 4.58
N GLY A 13 -14.55 -15.95 4.75
CA GLY A 13 -15.74 -15.14 4.97
C GLY A 13 -16.52 -14.77 3.72
N LYS A 14 -17.45 -13.79 3.89
CA LYS A 14 -18.30 -13.27 2.80
C LYS A 14 -17.51 -12.50 1.72
N VAL A 15 -16.29 -12.10 2.03
CA VAL A 15 -15.40 -11.35 1.12
C VAL A 15 -14.25 -12.28 0.72
N PRO A 16 -14.35 -13.01 -0.38
CA PRO A 16 -13.28 -13.92 -0.81
C PRO A 16 -12.11 -13.13 -1.37
N LEU A 17 -10.99 -13.13 -0.63
CA LEU A 17 -9.74 -12.48 -1.01
C LEU A 17 -8.63 -13.53 -1.10
N ALA A 18 -7.75 -13.36 -2.08
CA ALA A 18 -6.59 -14.22 -2.24
C ALA A 18 -5.35 -13.61 -1.58
N MET A 19 -4.62 -14.44 -0.89
CA MET A 19 -3.29 -14.12 -0.34
C MET A 19 -2.28 -15.19 -0.78
N VAL A 20 -1.01 -14.80 -0.85
CA VAL A 20 0.10 -15.76 -0.97
C VAL A 20 0.86 -15.75 0.35
N ARG A 21 0.73 -16.85 1.11
CA ARG A 21 1.50 -17.08 2.33
C ARG A 21 2.88 -17.59 1.98
N LYS A 22 3.91 -17.06 2.65
CA LYS A 22 5.31 -17.43 2.46
C LYS A 22 6.00 -17.63 3.80
N ARG A 23 6.68 -18.76 3.93
CA ARG A 23 7.51 -19.08 5.10
C ARG A 23 8.84 -19.67 4.63
N ASP A 24 9.90 -19.47 5.39
CA ASP A 24 11.15 -20.18 5.14
C ASP A 24 10.94 -21.68 5.48
N ALA A 25 11.21 -22.54 4.53
CA ALA A 25 11.02 -23.99 4.72
C ALA A 25 11.97 -24.60 5.77
N ARG A 26 13.07 -23.90 6.08
CA ARG A 26 14.08 -24.36 7.05
C ARG A 26 13.66 -24.12 8.51
N THR A 27 12.83 -23.11 8.75
CA THR A 27 12.41 -22.72 10.11
C THR A 27 11.09 -23.36 10.55
N GLY A 28 10.43 -24.15 9.71
CA GLY A 28 9.14 -24.74 10.03
C GLY A 28 7.99 -23.74 10.01
N ALA A 29 7.13 -23.77 11.01
CA ALA A 29 6.16 -22.71 11.23
C ALA A 29 6.91 -21.45 11.65
N GLY A 30 6.64 -20.30 11.03
CA GLY A 30 7.33 -19.04 11.29
C GLY A 30 7.49 -18.79 12.80
N THR A 31 8.72 -18.53 13.22
CA THR A 31 9.04 -18.29 14.63
C THR A 31 8.64 -16.89 15.07
N LYS A 32 8.56 -15.93 14.12
CA LYS A 32 8.14 -14.55 14.34
C LYS A 32 6.65 -14.35 14.02
N ALA A 33 6.12 -13.19 14.39
CA ALA A 33 4.72 -12.81 14.19
C ALA A 33 4.27 -12.82 12.71
N PRO A 34 2.97 -12.98 12.43
CA PRO A 34 2.43 -12.86 11.09
C PRO A 34 2.49 -11.43 10.58
N VAL A 35 2.82 -11.27 9.29
CA VAL A 35 2.90 -9.99 8.59
C VAL A 35 1.98 -10.03 7.37
N LEU A 36 1.03 -9.10 7.29
CA LEU A 36 0.14 -8.91 6.15
C LEU A 36 0.61 -7.72 5.31
N LEU A 37 0.95 -7.96 4.05
CA LEU A 37 1.41 -6.96 3.09
C LEU A 37 0.23 -6.45 2.26
N VAL A 38 -0.02 -5.14 2.27
CA VAL A 38 -1.14 -4.47 1.59
C VAL A 38 -0.61 -3.55 0.50
N HIS A 39 -0.93 -3.85 -0.76
CA HIS A 39 -0.44 -3.10 -1.92
C HIS A 39 -1.11 -1.74 -2.07
N GLY A 40 -0.51 -0.87 -2.91
CA GLY A 40 -1.00 0.46 -3.20
C GLY A 40 -2.03 0.50 -4.33
N PHE A 41 -2.42 1.73 -4.66
CA PHE A 41 -3.37 2.07 -5.71
C PHE A 41 -2.98 1.48 -7.08
N GLY A 42 -3.94 0.84 -7.73
CA GLY A 42 -3.77 0.26 -9.07
C GLY A 42 -2.74 -0.86 -9.17
N GLN A 43 -2.37 -1.45 -8.05
CA GLN A 43 -1.40 -2.54 -7.97
C GLN A 43 -2.06 -3.85 -7.54
N ASN A 44 -1.24 -4.87 -7.37
CA ASN A 44 -1.57 -6.15 -6.78
C ASN A 44 -0.39 -6.65 -5.93
N ARG A 45 -0.47 -7.87 -5.38
CA ARG A 45 0.57 -8.47 -4.55
C ARG A 45 1.99 -8.46 -5.15
N TYR A 46 2.13 -8.32 -6.48
CA TYR A 46 3.45 -8.24 -7.12
C TYR A 46 4.19 -6.93 -6.81
N ALA A 47 3.55 -5.92 -6.23
CA ALA A 47 4.25 -4.78 -5.64
C ALA A 47 5.29 -5.21 -4.59
N TRP A 48 5.01 -6.30 -3.86
CA TRP A 48 5.85 -6.86 -2.82
C TRP A 48 6.73 -8.02 -3.27
N HIS A 49 6.54 -8.52 -4.49
CA HIS A 49 7.21 -9.71 -5.00
C HIS A 49 7.41 -9.67 -6.50
N LEU A 50 8.55 -9.16 -6.93
CA LEU A 50 9.03 -9.36 -8.28
C LEU A 50 9.98 -10.57 -8.33
N PRO A 51 10.11 -11.24 -9.48
CA PRO A 51 11.12 -12.31 -9.65
C PRO A 51 12.53 -11.84 -9.34
N ALA A 52 12.90 -10.62 -9.75
CA ALA A 52 14.23 -10.06 -9.51
C ALA A 52 14.41 -9.49 -8.10
N ARG A 53 13.32 -9.07 -7.42
CA ARG A 53 13.41 -8.38 -6.12
C ARG A 53 12.13 -8.59 -5.31
N SER A 54 12.24 -9.18 -4.12
CA SER A 54 11.08 -9.59 -3.35
C SER A 54 11.19 -9.27 -1.86
N PHE A 55 10.48 -8.24 -1.41
CA PHE A 55 10.38 -7.89 -0.01
C PHE A 55 9.67 -8.99 0.80
N SER A 56 8.63 -9.60 0.22
CA SER A 56 7.94 -10.70 0.89
C SER A 56 8.82 -11.95 1.10
N ASN A 57 9.77 -12.23 0.20
CA ASN A 57 10.75 -13.29 0.42
C ASN A 57 11.77 -12.88 1.49
N TYR A 58 12.20 -11.62 1.49
CA TYR A 58 13.13 -11.08 2.48
C TYR A 58 12.58 -11.24 3.90
N LEU A 59 11.35 -10.81 4.16
CA LEU A 59 10.71 -10.96 5.47
C LEU A 59 10.49 -12.43 5.85
N ALA A 60 10.12 -13.29 4.89
CA ALA A 60 10.00 -14.72 5.16
C ALA A 60 11.34 -15.35 5.56
N HIS A 61 12.46 -14.91 4.95
CA HIS A 61 13.82 -15.29 5.37
C HIS A 61 14.19 -14.78 6.75
N ALA A 62 13.75 -13.57 7.09
CA ALA A 62 13.93 -13.02 8.42
C ALA A 62 13.10 -13.76 9.49
N GLY A 63 12.30 -14.77 9.10
CA GLY A 63 11.54 -15.65 9.99
C GLY A 63 10.10 -15.24 10.23
N PHE A 64 9.57 -14.26 9.52
CA PHE A 64 8.16 -13.87 9.60
C PHE A 64 7.25 -14.84 8.80
N ASP A 65 6.00 -14.96 9.27
CA ASP A 65 4.93 -15.63 8.51
C ASP A 65 4.25 -14.58 7.62
N VAL A 66 4.60 -14.54 6.34
CA VAL A 66 4.26 -13.44 5.45
C VAL A 66 3.06 -13.75 4.59
N PHE A 67 2.04 -12.91 4.66
CA PHE A 67 0.84 -12.97 3.82
C PHE A 67 0.82 -11.78 2.87
N ASN A 68 0.79 -12.04 1.57
CA ASN A 68 0.84 -11.03 0.53
C ASN A 68 -0.53 -10.95 -0.14
N LEU A 69 -1.32 -9.92 0.22
CA LEU A 69 -2.74 -9.77 -0.13
C LEU A 69 -2.91 -9.21 -1.54
N ASP A 70 -3.93 -9.72 -2.23
CA ASP A 70 -4.60 -9.02 -3.32
C ASP A 70 -5.92 -8.45 -2.78
N LEU A 71 -6.09 -7.13 -2.74
CA LEU A 71 -7.35 -6.48 -2.39
C LEU A 71 -8.45 -6.81 -3.43
N ARG A 72 -9.73 -6.58 -3.09
CA ARG A 72 -10.84 -6.83 -4.04
C ARG A 72 -10.62 -6.09 -5.35
N GLY A 73 -11.01 -6.70 -6.44
CA GLY A 73 -10.81 -6.15 -7.79
C GLY A 73 -9.40 -6.31 -8.34
N HIS A 74 -8.43 -6.75 -7.54
CA HIS A 74 -7.02 -6.88 -7.91
C HIS A 74 -6.54 -8.33 -7.93
N GLY A 75 -5.49 -8.57 -8.70
CA GLY A 75 -4.78 -9.83 -8.75
C GLY A 75 -5.68 -11.07 -8.85
N ARG A 76 -5.52 -12.00 -7.93
CA ARG A 76 -6.34 -13.21 -7.84
C ARG A 76 -7.71 -12.96 -7.22
N SER A 77 -7.85 -12.01 -6.31
CA SER A 77 -9.11 -11.71 -5.63
C SER A 77 -10.23 -11.35 -6.60
N ARG A 78 -9.93 -10.66 -7.71
CA ARG A 78 -10.93 -10.33 -8.73
C ARG A 78 -11.58 -11.55 -9.40
N HIS A 79 -10.95 -12.73 -9.35
CA HIS A 79 -11.47 -13.97 -9.93
C HIS A 79 -12.28 -14.82 -8.93
N LEU A 80 -12.38 -14.37 -7.68
CA LEU A 80 -13.08 -15.05 -6.58
C LEU A 80 -14.46 -14.44 -6.28
N GLY A 81 -14.97 -13.56 -7.14
CA GLY A 81 -16.24 -12.86 -6.90
C GLY A 81 -16.10 -11.48 -6.25
N SER A 82 -14.96 -11.17 -5.66
CA SER A 82 -14.63 -9.85 -5.09
C SER A 82 -14.12 -8.89 -6.17
N HIS A 83 -14.91 -8.68 -7.23
CA HIS A 83 -14.45 -7.97 -8.42
C HIS A 83 -14.83 -6.49 -8.46
N ARG A 84 -15.73 -6.04 -7.58
CA ARG A 84 -16.18 -4.64 -7.55
C ARG A 84 -15.73 -3.95 -6.28
N CYS A 85 -14.93 -2.90 -6.43
CA CYS A 85 -14.64 -1.92 -5.41
C CYS A 85 -15.59 -0.73 -5.59
N ARG A 86 -16.35 -0.39 -4.57
CA ARG A 86 -17.27 0.76 -4.54
C ARG A 86 -16.59 2.01 -3.99
N GLY A 87 -15.38 1.86 -3.46
CA GLY A 87 -14.56 2.90 -2.87
C GLY A 87 -13.54 2.34 -1.89
N VAL A 88 -12.68 3.20 -1.38
CA VAL A 88 -11.63 2.84 -0.41
C VAL A 88 -12.23 2.28 0.90
N ASP A 89 -13.45 2.69 1.23
CA ASP A 89 -14.15 2.20 2.43
C ASP A 89 -14.39 0.67 2.40
N ASP A 90 -14.59 0.08 1.23
CA ASP A 90 -14.69 -1.38 1.08
C ASP A 90 -13.40 -2.09 1.56
N TYR A 91 -12.22 -1.50 1.29
CA TYR A 91 -10.94 -2.04 1.77
C TYR A 91 -10.79 -1.91 3.28
N VAL A 92 -11.24 -0.78 3.84
CA VAL A 92 -11.14 -0.49 5.28
C VAL A 92 -12.13 -1.34 6.08
N GLN A 93 -13.39 -1.44 5.63
CA GLN A 93 -14.48 -2.04 6.41
C GLN A 93 -14.64 -3.55 6.21
N GLU A 94 -14.22 -4.05 5.05
CA GLU A 94 -14.51 -5.43 4.67
C GLU A 94 -13.23 -6.22 4.36
N ASP A 95 -12.33 -5.70 3.51
CA ASP A 95 -11.18 -6.46 3.03
C ASP A 95 -10.14 -6.70 4.12
N LEU A 96 -9.69 -5.64 4.79
CA LEU A 96 -8.69 -5.76 5.84
C LEU A 96 -9.18 -6.59 7.03
N PRO A 97 -10.42 -6.41 7.54
CA PRO A 97 -10.97 -7.28 8.59
C PRO A 97 -10.98 -8.75 8.18
N ALA A 98 -11.49 -9.07 6.99
CA ALA A 98 -11.53 -10.46 6.50
C ALA A 98 -10.13 -11.07 6.35
N ALA A 99 -9.17 -10.29 5.83
CA ALA A 99 -7.79 -10.74 5.66
C ALA A 99 -7.08 -10.94 7.02
N VAL A 100 -7.26 -10.03 7.97
CA VAL A 100 -6.66 -10.14 9.32
C VAL A 100 -7.24 -11.34 10.07
N GLU A 101 -8.54 -11.55 10.04
CA GLU A 101 -9.21 -12.72 10.64
C GLU A 101 -8.63 -14.04 10.11
N GLU A 102 -8.50 -14.16 8.79
CA GLU A 102 -7.92 -15.35 8.17
C GLU A 102 -6.45 -15.55 8.55
N VAL A 103 -5.66 -14.46 8.57
CA VAL A 103 -4.25 -14.53 8.99
C VAL A 103 -4.13 -14.98 10.44
N GLN A 104 -4.97 -14.46 11.34
CA GLN A 104 -5.00 -14.89 12.74
C GLN A 104 -5.36 -16.38 12.87
N ALA A 105 -6.40 -16.83 12.18
CA ALA A 105 -6.81 -18.23 12.18
C ALA A 105 -5.68 -19.17 11.76
N LEU A 106 -4.95 -18.81 10.70
CA LEU A 106 -3.82 -19.59 10.17
C LEU A 106 -2.53 -19.46 10.98
N SER A 107 -2.45 -18.46 11.86
CA SER A 107 -1.26 -18.14 12.66
C SER A 107 -1.45 -18.42 14.16
N GLY A 108 -2.46 -19.21 14.53
CA GLY A 108 -2.71 -19.61 15.92
C GLY A 108 -3.22 -18.47 16.81
N GLY A 109 -4.02 -17.56 16.27
CA GLY A 109 -4.63 -16.45 17.02
C GLY A 109 -3.70 -15.27 17.30
N ARG A 110 -2.49 -15.25 16.74
CA ARG A 110 -1.50 -14.18 16.98
C ARG A 110 -1.93 -12.87 16.31
N SER A 111 -1.65 -11.74 16.96
CA SER A 111 -1.86 -10.41 16.38
C SER A 111 -0.98 -10.19 15.16
N VAL A 112 -1.51 -9.47 14.17
CA VAL A 112 -0.94 -9.33 12.82
C VAL A 112 -0.25 -7.98 12.67
N TRP A 113 0.97 -7.96 12.15
CA TRP A 113 1.63 -6.74 11.69
C TRP A 113 1.15 -6.38 10.30
N LEU A 114 0.65 -5.16 10.12
CA LEU A 114 0.24 -4.65 8.81
C LEU A 114 1.39 -3.86 8.19
N VAL A 115 1.74 -4.16 6.95
CA VAL A 115 2.73 -3.39 6.17
C VAL A 115 2.05 -2.92 4.90
N GLY A 116 1.77 -1.64 4.79
CA GLY A 116 1.06 -1.05 3.67
C GLY A 116 1.90 -0.06 2.88
N HIS A 117 1.77 -0.09 1.56
CA HIS A 117 2.39 0.87 0.65
C HIS A 117 1.34 1.82 0.06
N SER A 118 1.64 3.12 0.05
CA SER A 118 0.77 4.11 -0.59
C SER A 118 -0.67 4.00 -0.05
N LEU A 119 -1.68 3.80 -0.89
CA LEU A 119 -3.06 3.56 -0.46
C LEU A 119 -3.18 2.42 0.58
N GLY A 120 -2.39 1.34 0.44
CA GLY A 120 -2.41 0.23 1.38
C GLY A 120 -2.04 0.61 2.81
N GLY A 121 -1.15 1.59 3.00
CA GLY A 121 -0.82 2.11 4.33
C GLY A 121 -1.93 2.99 4.91
N LEU A 122 -2.61 3.78 4.08
CA LEU A 122 -3.79 4.55 4.51
C LEU A 122 -4.91 3.62 4.97
N VAL A 123 -5.21 2.59 4.17
CA VAL A 123 -6.22 1.58 4.46
C VAL A 123 -5.89 0.82 5.75
N ALA A 124 -4.63 0.40 5.94
CA ALA A 124 -4.17 -0.27 7.15
C ALA A 124 -4.39 0.60 8.41
N CYS A 125 -4.01 1.87 8.35
CA CYS A 125 -4.19 2.80 9.46
C CYS A 125 -5.68 3.07 9.76
N ALA A 126 -6.51 3.27 8.73
CA ALA A 126 -7.94 3.52 8.91
C ALA A 126 -8.73 2.28 9.39
N ALA A 127 -8.25 1.07 9.07
CA ALA A 127 -8.87 -0.18 9.53
C ALA A 127 -8.50 -0.55 10.97
N ALA A 128 -7.33 -0.12 11.47
CA ALA A 128 -6.79 -0.55 12.75
C ALA A 128 -7.71 -0.34 13.96
N PRO A 129 -8.44 0.78 14.12
CA PRO A 129 -9.32 0.97 15.28
C PRO A 129 -10.43 -0.08 15.42
N GLN A 130 -10.95 -0.58 14.30
CA GLN A 130 -11.97 -1.64 14.33
C GLN A 130 -11.39 -3.05 14.50
N LEU A 131 -10.06 -3.18 14.38
CA LEU A 131 -9.30 -4.42 14.53
C LEU A 131 -8.54 -4.48 15.86
N ALA A 132 -9.06 -3.81 16.90
CA ALA A 132 -8.43 -3.72 18.19
C ALA A 132 -8.07 -5.12 18.74
N GLY A 133 -6.82 -5.30 19.17
CA GLY A 133 -6.28 -6.57 19.65
C GLY A 133 -5.84 -7.56 18.54
N ALA A 134 -6.37 -7.43 17.34
CA ALA A 134 -5.98 -8.27 16.19
C ALA A 134 -4.75 -7.73 15.45
N VAL A 135 -4.48 -6.42 15.54
CA VAL A 135 -3.34 -5.75 14.91
C VAL A 135 -2.27 -5.44 15.94
N ALA A 136 -1.05 -5.93 15.73
CA ALA A 136 0.10 -5.70 16.60
C ALA A 136 0.78 -4.34 16.37
N GLY A 137 0.68 -3.81 15.15
CA GLY A 137 1.24 -2.53 14.73
C GLY A 137 1.26 -2.39 13.22
N ILE A 138 1.66 -1.20 12.76
CA ILE A 138 1.58 -0.82 11.35
C ILE A 138 2.89 -0.23 10.85
N VAL A 139 3.29 -0.63 9.64
CA VAL A 139 4.32 0.03 8.84
C VAL A 139 3.64 0.66 7.63
N SER A 140 3.68 1.98 7.54
CA SER A 140 3.10 2.77 6.45
C SER A 140 4.23 3.34 5.59
N ILE A 141 4.32 2.90 4.33
CA ILE A 141 5.41 3.22 3.40
C ILE A 141 4.88 4.09 2.27
N GLY A 142 5.37 5.32 2.13
CA GLY A 142 5.00 6.24 1.05
C GLY A 142 3.50 6.51 0.97
N SER A 143 2.79 6.57 2.11
CA SER A 143 1.34 6.72 2.16
C SER A 143 0.96 8.18 2.30
N PRO A 144 0.35 8.79 1.27
CA PRO A 144 0.04 10.21 1.24
C PRO A 144 -1.20 10.52 2.09
N TYR A 145 -1.01 10.90 3.33
CA TYR A 145 -2.11 11.34 4.19
C TYR A 145 -2.85 12.56 3.63
N HIS A 146 -2.10 13.48 3.03
CA HIS A 146 -2.60 14.61 2.23
C HIS A 146 -2.18 14.43 0.78
N PHE A 147 -3.00 13.82 -0.05
CA PHE A 147 -2.63 13.38 -1.40
C PHE A 147 -1.99 14.46 -2.28
N SER A 148 -2.39 15.73 -2.17
CA SER A 148 -1.86 16.81 -3.03
C SER A 148 -0.83 17.72 -2.36
N ARG A 149 -0.58 17.55 -1.07
CA ARG A 149 0.28 18.47 -0.32
C ARG A 149 1.76 18.29 -0.72
N GLY A 150 2.39 19.40 -1.10
CA GLY A 150 3.77 19.39 -1.54
C GLY A 150 3.97 19.13 -3.04
N SER A 151 2.87 18.99 -3.81
CA SER A 151 2.93 18.80 -5.26
C SER A 151 1.83 19.61 -5.96
N PHE A 152 2.24 20.68 -6.66
CA PHE A 152 1.32 21.48 -7.47
C PHE A 152 0.61 20.65 -8.56
N THR A 153 1.34 19.71 -9.16
CA THR A 153 0.84 18.85 -10.24
C THR A 153 -0.23 17.89 -9.73
N LEU A 154 -0.03 17.28 -8.56
CA LEU A 154 -1.05 16.45 -7.91
C LEU A 154 -2.27 17.29 -7.49
N GLY A 155 -2.05 18.53 -7.05
CA GLY A 155 -3.12 19.48 -6.74
C GLY A 155 -3.99 19.78 -7.95
N ALA A 156 -3.38 20.10 -9.10
CA ALA A 156 -4.08 20.35 -10.35
C ALA A 156 -4.84 19.11 -10.84
N LEU A 157 -4.22 17.93 -10.75
CA LEU A 157 -4.84 16.65 -11.11
C LEU A 157 -6.04 16.34 -10.20
N THR A 158 -5.92 16.61 -8.91
CA THR A 158 -7.02 16.47 -7.94
C THR A 158 -8.20 17.35 -8.33
N LEU A 159 -7.97 18.62 -8.68
CA LEU A 159 -9.02 19.53 -9.11
C LEU A 159 -9.71 19.06 -10.41
N PHE A 160 -8.92 18.56 -11.37
CA PHE A 160 -9.43 18.01 -12.64
C PHE A 160 -10.36 16.80 -12.42
N PHE A 161 -9.89 15.78 -11.69
CA PHE A 161 -10.70 14.58 -11.42
C PHE A 161 -11.94 14.88 -10.60
N ARG A 162 -11.88 15.86 -9.73
CA ARG A 162 -13.04 16.33 -8.97
C ARG A 162 -14.09 16.98 -9.85
N ALA A 163 -13.69 17.87 -10.76
CA ALA A 163 -14.63 18.45 -11.73
C ALA A 163 -15.31 17.36 -12.57
N LEU A 164 -14.55 16.32 -12.96
CA LEU A 164 -15.09 15.16 -13.67
C LEU A 164 -16.07 14.36 -12.81
N ALA A 165 -15.76 14.12 -11.55
CA ALA A 165 -16.60 13.36 -10.62
C ALA A 165 -17.93 14.06 -10.30
N THR A 166 -17.97 15.39 -10.30
CA THR A 166 -19.22 16.16 -10.15
C THR A 166 -20.11 16.10 -11.38
N ALA A 167 -19.53 15.85 -12.57
CA ALA A 167 -20.25 15.78 -13.83
C ALA A 167 -20.88 14.40 -14.11
N ALA A 168 -20.39 13.32 -13.46
CA ALA A 168 -20.91 11.96 -13.66
C ALA A 168 -20.75 11.12 -12.38
N PRO A 169 -21.76 10.33 -11.98
CA PRO A 169 -21.67 9.43 -10.84
C PRO A 169 -20.68 8.29 -11.17
N LEU A 170 -19.46 8.37 -10.67
CA LEU A 170 -18.37 7.42 -10.94
C LEU A 170 -18.49 6.09 -10.15
N SER A 171 -19.41 6.01 -9.18
CA SER A 171 -19.60 4.85 -8.31
C SER A 171 -20.07 3.58 -9.03
N SER A 172 -20.68 3.72 -10.21
CA SER A 172 -21.12 2.60 -11.06
C SER A 172 -20.19 2.31 -12.24
N ALA A 173 -19.14 3.12 -12.42
CA ALA A 173 -18.27 3.01 -13.56
C ALA A 173 -17.36 1.76 -13.48
N PRO A 174 -17.01 1.16 -14.63
CA PRO A 174 -16.13 -0.02 -14.67
C PRO A 174 -14.72 0.32 -14.22
N SER A 175 -14.01 -0.67 -13.73
CA SER A 175 -12.58 -0.53 -13.43
C SER A 175 -11.75 -0.43 -14.72
N LEU A 176 -10.78 0.49 -14.73
CA LEU A 176 -9.88 0.73 -15.85
C LEU A 176 -8.59 -0.10 -15.71
N PRO A 177 -8.15 -0.80 -16.76
CA PRO A 177 -6.86 -1.50 -16.73
C PRO A 177 -5.70 -0.50 -16.82
N LEU A 178 -4.68 -0.66 -15.97
CA LEU A 178 -3.45 0.16 -16.03
C LEU A 178 -2.38 -0.44 -16.96
N ALA A 179 -2.60 -1.58 -17.57
CA ALA A 179 -1.66 -2.16 -18.52
C ALA A 179 -1.29 -1.25 -19.71
N PRO A 180 -2.20 -0.46 -20.30
CA PRO A 180 -1.83 0.54 -21.30
C PRO A 180 -0.91 1.63 -20.76
N VAL A 181 -1.19 2.12 -19.54
CA VAL A 181 -0.35 3.12 -18.84
C VAL A 181 1.05 2.56 -18.62
N GLY A 182 1.16 1.32 -18.13
CA GLY A 182 2.42 0.65 -17.94
C GLY A 182 3.22 0.48 -19.24
N ARG A 183 2.55 0.17 -20.36
CA ARG A 183 3.21 0.11 -21.68
C ARG A 183 3.76 1.48 -22.09
N ALA A 184 2.96 2.53 -21.93
CA ALA A 184 3.42 3.90 -22.21
C ALA A 184 4.60 4.31 -21.33
N MET A 185 4.55 4.03 -20.03
CA MET A 185 5.66 4.30 -19.10
C MET A 185 6.94 3.58 -19.51
N ARG A 186 6.85 2.34 -19.97
CA ARG A 186 8.01 1.59 -20.46
C ARG A 186 8.61 2.20 -21.72
N LEU A 187 7.77 2.60 -22.69
CA LEU A 187 8.22 3.23 -23.93
C LEU A 187 8.83 4.62 -23.68
N LEU A 188 8.26 5.39 -22.77
CA LEU A 188 8.66 6.76 -22.47
C LEU A 188 9.67 6.86 -21.33
N ARG A 189 10.15 5.73 -20.79
CA ARG A 189 11.03 5.72 -19.63
C ARG A 189 12.25 6.61 -19.80
N GLY A 190 12.96 6.49 -20.93
CA GLY A 190 14.15 7.30 -21.19
C GLY A 190 13.87 8.81 -21.18
N PHE A 191 12.71 9.22 -21.71
CA PHE A 191 12.26 10.61 -21.62
C PHE A 191 11.88 10.99 -20.18
N ALA A 192 11.13 10.14 -19.48
CA ALA A 192 10.73 10.40 -18.10
C ALA A 192 11.93 10.48 -17.12
N GLU A 193 13.03 9.80 -17.40
CA GLU A 193 14.29 9.87 -16.64
C GLU A 193 15.23 10.98 -17.09
N SER A 194 14.92 11.68 -18.21
CA SER A 194 15.74 12.76 -18.72
C SER A 194 15.53 14.08 -17.95
N PRO A 195 16.50 15.00 -17.96
CA PRO A 195 16.33 16.36 -17.43
C PRO A 195 15.26 17.19 -18.15
N LEU A 196 14.86 16.77 -19.37
CA LEU A 196 13.84 17.43 -20.19
C LEU A 196 12.41 17.05 -19.79
N TYR A 197 12.21 16.10 -18.87
CA TYR A 197 10.88 15.72 -18.42
C TYR A 197 10.28 16.82 -17.52
N PRO A 198 9.17 17.46 -17.95
CA PRO A 198 8.70 18.69 -17.32
C PRO A 198 7.82 18.46 -16.07
N LEU A 199 7.35 17.22 -15.86
CA LEU A 199 6.33 16.94 -14.84
C LEU A 199 6.94 16.24 -13.62
N PRO A 200 6.81 16.79 -12.41
CA PRO A 200 7.20 16.12 -11.17
C PRO A 200 6.13 15.09 -10.75
N LEU A 201 5.90 14.08 -11.58
CA LEU A 201 4.92 13.01 -11.38
C LEU A 201 5.54 11.65 -11.72
N ARG A 202 6.77 11.42 -11.26
CA ARG A 202 7.41 10.13 -11.44
C ARG A 202 7.05 9.21 -10.29
N GLY A 203 6.68 7.98 -10.61
CA GLY A 203 6.52 6.93 -9.60
C GLY A 203 7.86 6.38 -9.08
N TRP A 204 9.00 6.80 -9.67
CA TRP A 204 10.36 6.38 -9.31
C TRP A 204 11.35 7.54 -9.49
N HIS A 205 12.46 7.48 -8.79
CA HIS A 205 13.57 8.41 -9.02
C HIS A 205 14.41 7.95 -10.20
N ALA A 206 14.86 8.89 -11.04
CA ALA A 206 15.66 8.58 -12.24
C ALA A 206 16.92 7.79 -11.85
N GLY A 207 17.15 6.66 -12.55
CA GLY A 207 18.29 5.77 -12.31
C GLY A 207 18.22 4.87 -11.07
N SER A 208 17.18 4.95 -10.26
CA SER A 208 17.02 4.15 -9.03
C SER A 208 16.58 2.71 -9.27
N LEU A 209 15.99 2.42 -10.44
CA LEU A 209 15.51 1.10 -10.83
C LEU A 209 16.32 0.55 -12.00
N GLU A 210 16.73 -0.72 -11.92
CA GLU A 210 17.27 -1.41 -13.08
C GLU A 210 16.18 -1.62 -14.15
N PRO A 211 16.52 -1.58 -15.45
CA PRO A 211 15.54 -1.73 -16.53
C PRO A 211 14.66 -2.97 -16.41
N HIS A 212 15.24 -4.11 -16.04
CA HIS A 212 14.50 -5.36 -15.90
C HIS A 212 13.58 -5.39 -14.67
N VAL A 213 13.95 -4.72 -13.56
CA VAL A 213 13.10 -4.58 -12.37
C VAL A 213 11.91 -3.68 -12.67
N PHE A 214 12.16 -2.55 -13.33
CA PHE A 214 11.11 -1.64 -13.78
C PHE A 214 10.12 -2.35 -14.72
N GLU A 215 10.62 -3.11 -15.70
CA GLU A 215 9.77 -3.87 -16.63
C GLU A 215 8.92 -4.91 -15.90
N GLN A 216 9.52 -5.65 -14.96
CA GLN A 216 8.77 -6.61 -14.14
C GLN A 216 7.70 -5.92 -13.31
N HIS A 217 8.02 -4.77 -12.70
CA HIS A 217 7.07 -4.03 -11.88
C HIS A 217 5.86 -3.58 -12.70
N VAL A 218 6.09 -2.91 -13.81
CA VAL A 218 5.02 -2.41 -14.69
C VAL A 218 4.17 -3.54 -15.29
N ARG A 219 4.79 -4.68 -15.61
CA ARG A 219 4.09 -5.81 -16.23
C ARG A 219 3.30 -6.65 -15.22
N LEU A 220 3.81 -6.82 -14.00
CA LEU A 220 3.25 -7.76 -13.02
C LEU A 220 2.44 -7.07 -11.93
N ALA A 221 2.91 -5.91 -11.44
CA ALA A 221 2.29 -5.23 -10.31
C ALA A 221 1.16 -4.29 -10.72
N PHE A 222 1.20 -3.69 -11.92
CA PHE A 222 0.12 -2.85 -12.43
C PHE A 222 -1.12 -3.71 -12.73
N ASP A 223 -2.26 -3.28 -12.22
CA ASP A 223 -3.52 -4.00 -12.35
C ASP A 223 -4.64 -3.09 -12.88
N ARG A 224 -5.75 -3.07 -12.25
CA ARG A 224 -6.92 -2.26 -12.58
C ARG A 224 -7.13 -1.21 -11.50
N VAL A 225 -7.92 -0.19 -11.83
CA VAL A 225 -8.31 0.86 -10.90
C VAL A 225 -9.81 1.07 -11.06
N ALA A 226 -10.55 1.05 -9.96
CA ALA A 226 -11.93 1.52 -9.98
C ALA A 226 -11.95 3.05 -9.96
N LEU A 227 -12.82 3.67 -10.74
CA LEU A 227 -12.96 5.14 -10.73
C LEU A 227 -13.41 5.65 -9.35
N ALA A 228 -14.13 4.84 -8.59
CA ALA A 228 -14.48 5.14 -7.21
C ALA A 228 -13.25 5.28 -6.30
N GLU A 229 -12.22 4.43 -6.46
CA GLU A 229 -10.95 4.55 -5.72
C GLU A 229 -10.22 5.86 -6.02
N ILE A 230 -10.22 6.26 -7.31
CA ILE A 230 -9.62 7.54 -7.73
C ILE A 230 -10.33 8.69 -7.01
N ASN A 231 -11.67 8.68 -7.04
CA ASN A 231 -12.47 9.73 -6.43
C ASN A 231 -12.22 9.81 -4.92
N ASP A 232 -12.20 8.67 -4.22
CA ASP A 232 -11.98 8.62 -2.78
C ASP A 232 -10.56 9.05 -2.39
N LEU A 233 -9.54 8.65 -3.15
CA LEU A 233 -8.15 9.04 -2.90
C LEU A 233 -7.96 10.56 -3.03
N PHE A 234 -8.57 11.17 -4.05
CA PHE A 234 -8.54 12.61 -4.24
C PHE A 234 -9.39 13.36 -3.20
N ALA A 235 -10.49 12.78 -2.74
CA ALA A 235 -11.30 13.36 -1.70
C ALA A 235 -10.63 13.27 -0.32
N TRP A 236 -9.92 12.18 -0.03
CA TRP A 236 -9.16 12.00 1.21
C TRP A 236 -8.18 13.17 1.47
N GLY A 237 -7.47 13.64 0.45
CA GLY A 237 -6.54 14.75 0.59
C GLY A 237 -7.15 16.10 0.94
N ARG A 238 -8.47 16.26 0.81
CA ARG A 238 -9.18 17.53 1.00
C ARG A 238 -9.86 17.72 2.35
N SER A 239 -10.21 16.65 3.02
CA SER A 239 -10.92 16.72 4.31
C SER A 239 -10.16 17.52 5.40
N TRP A 240 -8.95 17.95 5.11
CA TRP A 240 -8.03 18.66 5.99
C TRP A 240 -7.99 20.16 5.83
N GLU A 241 -8.23 20.69 4.62
CA GLU A 241 -8.24 22.14 4.38
C GLU A 241 -9.58 22.75 4.77
N ASP A 242 -10.64 21.91 4.75
CA ASP A 242 -12.00 22.29 5.13
C ASP A 242 -12.46 21.52 6.37
N GLU A 243 -11.89 21.77 7.53
CA GLU A 243 -12.19 21.10 8.83
C GLU A 243 -13.69 21.00 9.19
N HIS A 244 -14.59 21.60 8.41
CA HIS A 244 -16.00 21.74 8.79
C HIS A 244 -17.02 21.43 7.67
N ARG A 245 -16.63 20.88 6.51
CA ARG A 245 -17.57 20.83 5.35
C ARG A 245 -17.93 19.47 4.78
N PHE A 246 -17.39 18.36 5.26
CA PHE A 246 -17.72 17.06 4.68
C PHE A 246 -18.27 16.09 5.73
N GLY A 247 -19.59 15.91 5.71
CA GLY A 247 -20.25 14.72 6.23
C GLY A 247 -20.15 13.60 5.19
N GLY A 248 -19.84 12.38 5.60
CA GLY A 248 -19.85 11.20 4.75
C GLY A 248 -18.69 10.23 5.03
N ARG A 249 -18.68 9.08 4.36
CA ARG A 249 -17.76 7.95 4.56
C ARG A 249 -16.26 8.32 4.60
N GLN A 250 -15.86 9.41 3.96
CA GLN A 250 -14.47 9.88 3.89
C GLN A 250 -14.02 10.53 5.20
N ALA A 251 -14.89 11.32 5.84
CA ALA A 251 -14.61 11.85 7.18
C ALA A 251 -14.37 10.72 8.17
N ASP A 252 -15.16 9.64 8.08
CA ASP A 252 -15.02 8.47 8.94
C ASP A 252 -13.65 7.78 8.79
N CYS A 253 -13.11 7.71 7.57
CA CYS A 253 -11.79 7.11 7.33
C CYS A 253 -10.65 7.94 7.94
N VAL A 254 -10.77 9.27 7.92
CA VAL A 254 -9.79 10.18 8.52
C VAL A 254 -9.84 10.11 10.03
N GLU A 255 -11.03 10.18 10.63
CA GLU A 255 -11.22 10.07 12.07
C GLU A 255 -10.69 8.73 12.60
N ARG A 256 -10.92 7.63 11.87
CA ARG A 256 -10.38 6.31 12.22
C ARG A 256 -8.86 6.28 12.13
N PHE A 257 -8.28 6.86 11.06
CA PHE A 257 -6.83 6.94 10.95
C PHE A 257 -6.23 7.67 12.16
N GLU A 258 -6.82 8.77 12.59
CA GLU A 258 -6.36 9.53 13.75
C GLU A 258 -6.56 8.81 15.07
N ALA A 259 -7.66 8.06 15.19
CA ALA A 259 -7.99 7.26 16.38
C ALA A 259 -7.11 6.01 16.54
N MET A 260 -6.27 5.68 15.55
CA MET A 260 -5.38 4.54 15.60
C MET A 260 -4.38 4.66 16.75
N ASP A 261 -4.33 3.61 17.59
CA ASP A 261 -3.51 3.54 18.79
C ASP A 261 -2.73 2.22 18.88
N VAL A 262 -1.99 1.91 17.82
CA VAL A 262 -1.05 0.78 17.76
C VAL A 262 0.32 1.29 17.35
N PRO A 263 1.44 0.57 17.65
CA PRO A 263 2.77 0.93 17.19
C PRO A 263 2.82 1.27 15.72
N LEU A 264 3.44 2.41 15.34
CA LEU A 264 3.42 2.95 13.98
C LEU A 264 4.82 3.30 13.49
N LEU A 265 5.23 2.72 12.36
CA LEU A 265 6.37 3.19 11.57
C LEU A 265 5.86 3.86 10.30
N VAL A 266 6.23 5.13 10.10
CA VAL A 266 5.93 5.87 8.87
C VAL A 266 7.22 6.12 8.11
N ILE A 267 7.28 5.70 6.84
CA ILE A 267 8.42 5.88 5.95
C ILE A 267 7.99 6.75 4.77
N ALA A 268 8.72 7.83 4.52
CA ALA A 268 8.55 8.70 3.34
C ALA A 268 9.80 8.66 2.46
N GLY A 269 9.62 8.87 1.16
CA GLY A 269 10.72 9.06 0.22
C GLY A 269 10.99 10.53 -0.03
N SER A 270 12.26 11.00 0.09
CA SER A 270 12.58 12.40 -0.22
C SER A 270 12.51 12.71 -1.72
N ASN A 271 12.60 11.68 -2.57
CA ASN A 271 12.52 11.77 -4.02
C ASN A 271 11.17 11.23 -4.54
N ASP A 272 10.14 11.19 -3.68
CA ASP A 272 8.82 10.70 -4.00
C ASP A 272 7.93 11.86 -4.50
N ASP A 273 7.63 11.85 -5.80
CA ASP A 273 6.77 12.86 -6.44
C ASP A 273 5.27 12.60 -6.18
N LEU A 274 4.88 11.36 -5.80
CA LEU A 274 3.47 10.97 -5.59
C LEU A 274 3.05 11.10 -4.12
N ALA A 275 3.98 10.82 -3.20
CA ALA A 275 3.77 10.95 -1.76
C ALA A 275 4.98 11.64 -1.10
N PRO A 276 5.24 12.91 -1.41
CA PRO A 276 6.36 13.63 -0.83
C PRO A 276 6.25 13.70 0.69
N PRO A 277 7.37 13.89 1.43
CA PRO A 277 7.36 13.96 2.88
C PRO A 277 6.32 14.93 3.47
N ALA A 278 6.03 16.04 2.77
CA ALA A 278 5.00 17.01 3.17
C ALA A 278 3.58 16.41 3.17
N SER A 279 3.32 15.44 2.30
CA SER A 279 2.04 14.72 2.20
C SER A 279 1.94 13.56 3.19
N VAL A 280 3.06 12.91 3.52
CA VAL A 280 3.13 11.72 4.39
C VAL A 280 3.20 12.10 5.88
N ARG A 281 4.02 13.11 6.23
CA ARG A 281 4.29 13.52 7.62
C ARG A 281 3.03 13.83 8.46
N PRO A 282 1.96 14.45 7.93
CA PRO A 282 0.76 14.70 8.70
C PRO A 282 0.14 13.43 9.30
N GLY A 283 0.17 12.30 8.61
CA GLY A 283 -0.30 11.03 9.15
C GLY A 283 0.45 10.60 10.41
N PHE A 284 1.78 10.79 10.45
CA PHE A 284 2.57 10.57 11.65
C PHE A 284 2.19 11.54 12.78
N LEU A 285 2.02 12.82 12.47
CA LEU A 285 1.74 13.85 13.49
C LEU A 285 0.36 13.65 14.12
N ARG A 286 -0.64 13.29 13.32
CA ARG A 286 -2.04 13.24 13.72
C ARG A 286 -2.50 11.89 14.27
N SER A 287 -1.76 10.82 14.05
CA SER A 287 -2.04 9.53 14.69
C SER A 287 -1.97 9.65 16.22
N ARG A 288 -2.93 9.05 16.91
CA ARG A 288 -3.06 9.10 18.39
C ARG A 288 -1.95 8.32 19.09
N THR A 289 -1.43 7.30 18.45
CA THR A 289 -0.41 6.42 19.06
C THR A 289 0.81 7.21 19.54
N THR A 290 1.35 6.81 20.69
CA THR A 290 2.59 7.36 21.26
C THR A 290 3.84 6.58 20.85
N ASP A 291 3.72 5.25 20.57
CA ASP A 291 4.81 4.44 20.00
C ASP A 291 4.85 4.61 18.48
N LYS A 292 5.43 5.71 18.03
CA LYS A 292 5.53 6.01 16.60
C LYS A 292 6.90 6.49 16.18
N THR A 293 7.31 6.09 14.97
CA THR A 293 8.60 6.43 14.35
C THR A 293 8.37 7.00 12.95
N TYR A 294 9.05 8.09 12.62
CA TYR A 294 9.06 8.67 11.27
C TYR A 294 10.46 8.61 10.67
N ARG A 295 10.57 8.17 9.43
CA ARG A 295 11.82 8.12 8.67
C ARG A 295 11.64 8.67 7.27
N VAL A 296 12.62 9.41 6.78
CA VAL A 296 12.71 9.87 5.39
C VAL A 296 13.91 9.20 4.74
N LEU A 297 13.69 8.52 3.61
CA LEU A 297 14.71 7.82 2.86
C LEU A 297 14.94 8.50 1.51
N PRO A 298 16.16 8.48 0.92
CA PRO A 298 16.46 9.13 -0.37
C PRO A 298 15.96 8.30 -1.55
N LEU A 299 14.67 7.93 -1.54
CA LEU A 299 14.03 7.02 -2.49
C LEU A 299 12.78 7.66 -3.09
N GLY A 300 12.39 7.25 -4.31
CA GLY A 300 11.12 7.58 -4.93
C GLY A 300 10.01 6.62 -4.49
N HIS A 301 8.79 6.81 -5.00
CA HIS A 301 7.58 6.10 -4.54
C HIS A 301 7.69 4.57 -4.66
N ILE A 302 7.93 4.06 -5.86
CA ILE A 302 8.11 2.62 -6.09
C ILE A 302 9.47 2.15 -5.57
N ASP A 303 10.46 3.05 -5.55
CA ASP A 303 11.81 2.75 -5.11
C ASP A 303 11.85 2.35 -3.64
N LEU A 304 10.94 2.89 -2.82
CA LEU A 304 10.76 2.45 -1.43
C LEU A 304 10.53 0.93 -1.32
N LEU A 305 9.92 0.30 -2.34
CA LEU A 305 9.67 -1.15 -2.36
C LEU A 305 10.71 -1.93 -3.16
N VAL A 306 10.99 -1.47 -4.38
CA VAL A 306 11.73 -2.26 -5.37
C VAL A 306 12.91 -1.50 -5.98
N GLY A 307 13.27 -0.33 -5.46
CA GLY A 307 14.47 0.40 -5.83
C GLY A 307 15.74 -0.40 -5.54
N ARG A 308 16.83 -0.05 -6.22
CA ARG A 308 18.15 -0.70 -6.05
C ARG A 308 18.57 -0.73 -4.58
N ASP A 309 18.35 0.37 -3.88
CA ASP A 309 18.74 0.54 -2.49
C ASP A 309 17.65 0.13 -1.47
N ALA A 310 16.44 -0.24 -1.93
CA ALA A 310 15.36 -0.65 -1.05
C ALA A 310 15.76 -1.79 -0.08
N PRO A 311 16.50 -2.84 -0.49
CA PRO A 311 16.92 -3.90 0.42
C PRO A 311 17.76 -3.40 1.60
N HIS A 312 18.61 -2.41 1.38
CA HIS A 312 19.52 -1.87 2.39
C HIS A 312 18.89 -0.74 3.22
N LEU A 313 17.91 -0.03 2.69
CA LEU A 313 17.28 1.11 3.35
C LEU A 313 15.91 0.76 3.92
N THR A 314 14.92 0.51 3.06
CA THR A 314 13.55 0.27 3.50
C THR A 314 13.38 -1.09 4.16
N TRP A 315 13.89 -2.17 3.52
CA TRP A 315 13.62 -3.52 4.00
C TRP A 315 14.32 -3.81 5.32
N SER A 316 15.60 -3.41 5.45
CA SER A 316 16.35 -3.55 6.70
C SER A 316 15.72 -2.73 7.83
N LEU A 317 15.28 -1.50 7.55
CA LEU A 317 14.58 -0.66 8.53
C LEU A 317 13.29 -1.32 9.03
N VAL A 318 12.47 -1.85 8.10
CA VAL A 318 11.22 -2.52 8.45
C VAL A 318 11.48 -3.79 9.25
N ASP A 319 12.42 -4.64 8.82
CA ASP A 319 12.78 -5.86 9.53
C ASP A 319 13.28 -5.55 10.96
N GLU A 320 14.19 -4.59 11.10
CA GLU A 320 14.70 -4.18 12.41
C GLU A 320 13.58 -3.66 13.32
N TRP A 321 12.69 -2.83 12.79
CA TRP A 321 11.59 -2.26 13.56
C TRP A 321 10.57 -3.31 14.00
N LEU A 322 10.21 -4.23 13.09
CA LEU A 322 9.32 -5.36 13.37
C LEU A 322 9.97 -6.34 14.35
N SER A 323 11.22 -6.72 14.13
CA SER A 323 11.94 -7.71 14.96
C SER A 323 12.11 -7.28 16.40
N LYS A 324 12.25 -5.98 16.66
CA LYS A 324 12.29 -5.42 18.02
C LYS A 324 10.98 -5.54 18.78
N ARG A 325 9.85 -5.75 18.08
CA ARG A 325 8.49 -5.75 18.64
C ARG A 325 7.76 -7.09 18.48
N ALA A 326 8.23 -7.93 17.56
CA ALA A 326 7.59 -9.21 17.19
C ALA A 326 8.23 -10.44 17.87
N ALA A 327 9.05 -10.19 18.90
CA ALA A 327 9.70 -11.24 19.68
C ALA A 327 8.72 -12.00 20.59
#